data_4d514361eb349f733baf8cf7957cb8f2
#
_entry.id   4d514361eb349f733baf8cf7957cb8f2
#
_cell.length_a   1.000
_cell.length_b   1.000
_cell.length_c   1.000
_cell.angle_alpha   90.00
_cell.angle_beta   90.00
_cell.angle_gamma   90.00
#
_symmetry.space_group_name_H-M   'P 1'
#
loop_
_entity.id
_entity.type
_entity.pdbx_description
1 polymer ?
#
loop_
_entity_poly.entity_id
_entity_poly.type
_entity_poly.pdbx_seq_one_letter_code
_entity_poly.pdbx_strand_id
1 'polypeptide(L)'
;MLFYSDNNKDSYDSNHAIIFKDRIKDIQKTLEDITEFYRNKGIKPTIFQSITDNEYFESCKEIFAAHGYDVFEEENRYMVLLDDCRIVPNPLVEVRKAERWEDTFRTDIFEAAGEPWETEVAKAALEKDHTLFFVGYIEGRPVGMTYAHTKDGVCRVDYLLVATEHRKKGVGRAIIQTFAKYCMENEIENCFLWPDGESAERIYDEAGFRLVEVKKAARACYLK
;
A
#
# COMPACT_ATOMS: atom_id res chain seq x y z
N MET A 1 -11.18 -15.39 2.41
CA MET A 1 -11.81 -14.07 2.73
C MET A 1 -11.95 -13.33 1.41
N LEU A 2 -13.08 -12.66 1.17
CA LEU A 2 -13.34 -11.94 -0.09
C LEU A 2 -13.55 -10.46 0.22
N PHE A 3 -12.88 -9.60 -0.54
CA PHE A 3 -13.04 -8.14 -0.51
C PHE A 3 -13.51 -7.68 -1.89
N TYR A 4 -14.48 -6.76 -1.94
CA TYR A 4 -14.91 -6.17 -3.20
C TYR A 4 -15.48 -4.77 -3.00
N SER A 5 -15.34 -3.96 -4.05
CA SER A 5 -15.91 -2.61 -4.14
C SER A 5 -16.54 -2.43 -5.54
N ASP A 6 -17.83 -2.18 -5.59
CA ASP A 6 -18.52 -1.91 -6.86
C ASP A 6 -18.14 -0.56 -7.46
N ASN A 7 -17.64 0.36 -6.63
CA ASN A 7 -17.23 1.71 -7.04
C ASN A 7 -15.79 1.79 -7.58
N ASN A 8 -14.98 0.74 -7.39
CA ASN A 8 -13.57 0.73 -7.79
C ASN A 8 -13.16 -0.64 -8.35
N LYS A 9 -13.86 -1.10 -9.40
CA LYS A 9 -13.75 -2.46 -9.94
C LYS A 9 -12.38 -2.78 -10.54
N ASP A 10 -11.66 -1.77 -11.00
CA ASP A 10 -10.36 -1.93 -11.65
C ASP A 10 -9.19 -2.04 -10.65
N SER A 11 -9.42 -1.71 -9.37
CA SER A 11 -8.41 -1.82 -8.33
C SER A 11 -8.40 -3.23 -7.71
N TYR A 12 -7.29 -3.95 -7.84
CA TYR A 12 -7.10 -5.23 -7.15
C TYR A 12 -6.91 -5.06 -5.63
N ASP A 13 -6.47 -3.90 -5.15
CA ASP A 13 -6.38 -3.61 -3.72
C ASP A 13 -7.76 -3.52 -3.07
N SER A 14 -8.74 -3.02 -3.82
CA SER A 14 -10.15 -3.00 -3.38
C SER A 14 -10.89 -4.32 -3.65
N ASN A 15 -10.37 -5.16 -4.56
CA ASN A 15 -11.05 -6.33 -5.09
C ASN A 15 -10.13 -7.55 -5.13
N HIS A 16 -10.04 -8.25 -4.03
CA HIS A 16 -9.19 -9.44 -3.94
C HIS A 16 -9.74 -10.49 -2.95
N ALA A 17 -9.25 -11.70 -3.10
CA ALA A 17 -9.42 -12.75 -2.10
C ALA A 17 -8.13 -12.94 -1.31
N ILE A 18 -8.23 -13.30 -0.04
CA ILE A 18 -7.11 -13.84 0.73
C ILE A 18 -7.40 -15.30 1.06
N ILE A 19 -6.49 -16.18 0.70
CA ILE A 19 -6.54 -17.61 1.03
C ILE A 19 -5.66 -17.87 2.24
N PHE A 20 -6.21 -18.64 3.21
CA PHE A 20 -5.52 -19.17 4.38
C PHE A 20 -5.43 -20.68 4.22
N LYS A 21 -4.22 -21.23 4.12
CA LYS A 21 -3.96 -22.65 3.90
C LYS A 21 -4.78 -23.57 4.83
N ASP A 22 -4.78 -23.27 6.12
CA ASP A 22 -5.44 -24.08 7.14
C ASP A 22 -6.98 -24.09 7.03
N ARG A 23 -7.55 -23.20 6.24
CA ARG A 23 -9.00 -23.07 6.01
C ARG A 23 -9.46 -23.66 4.69
N ILE A 24 -8.53 -24.12 3.85
CA ILE A 24 -8.80 -24.67 2.53
C ILE A 24 -8.87 -26.20 2.63
N LYS A 25 -10.03 -26.77 2.29
CA LYS A 25 -10.24 -28.22 2.19
C LYS A 25 -9.96 -28.75 0.79
N ASP A 26 -10.32 -27.95 -0.22
CA ASP A 26 -10.18 -28.23 -1.63
C ASP A 26 -9.79 -26.94 -2.35
N ILE A 27 -8.54 -26.87 -2.81
CA ILE A 27 -8.03 -25.68 -3.48
C ILE A 27 -8.68 -25.47 -4.84
N GLN A 28 -8.95 -26.53 -5.60
CA GLN A 28 -9.56 -26.43 -6.93
C GLN A 28 -10.96 -25.82 -6.81
N LYS A 29 -11.79 -26.38 -5.93
CA LYS A 29 -13.13 -25.84 -5.66
C LYS A 29 -13.08 -24.41 -5.15
N THR A 30 -12.11 -24.07 -4.31
CA THR A 30 -11.92 -22.70 -3.80
C THR A 30 -11.61 -21.72 -4.92
N LEU A 31 -10.74 -22.08 -5.87
CA LEU A 31 -10.41 -21.26 -7.03
C LEU A 31 -11.62 -21.05 -7.95
N GLU A 32 -12.40 -22.11 -8.20
CA GLU A 32 -13.65 -22.01 -8.96
C GLU A 32 -14.62 -21.02 -8.31
N ASP A 33 -14.89 -21.16 -7.01
CA ASP A 33 -15.83 -20.30 -6.26
C ASP A 33 -15.39 -18.85 -6.24
N ILE A 34 -14.07 -18.58 -6.04
CA ILE A 34 -13.51 -17.22 -6.10
C ILE A 34 -13.65 -16.63 -7.51
N THR A 35 -13.32 -17.42 -8.53
CA THR A 35 -13.40 -17.00 -9.93
C THR A 35 -14.82 -16.64 -10.29
N GLU A 36 -15.80 -17.49 -9.96
CA GLU A 36 -17.21 -17.26 -10.21
C GLU A 36 -17.72 -16.01 -9.49
N PHE A 37 -17.37 -15.85 -8.21
CA PHE A 37 -17.76 -14.68 -7.41
C PHE A 37 -17.35 -13.35 -8.05
N TYR A 38 -16.08 -13.21 -8.44
CA TYR A 38 -15.59 -11.94 -9.01
C TYR A 38 -16.06 -11.73 -10.45
N ARG A 39 -16.10 -12.77 -11.28
CA ARG A 39 -16.61 -12.67 -12.66
C ARG A 39 -18.07 -12.26 -12.71
N ASN A 40 -18.91 -12.77 -11.82
CA ASN A 40 -20.33 -12.37 -11.73
C ASN A 40 -20.50 -10.89 -11.36
N LYS A 41 -19.46 -10.24 -10.82
CA LYS A 41 -19.42 -8.80 -10.51
C LYS A 41 -18.74 -7.97 -11.60
N GLY A 42 -18.21 -8.60 -12.64
CA GLY A 42 -17.40 -7.93 -13.67
C GLY A 42 -16.05 -7.46 -13.15
N ILE A 43 -15.50 -8.15 -12.15
CA ILE A 43 -14.21 -7.86 -11.52
C ILE A 43 -13.21 -8.95 -11.91
N LYS A 44 -11.97 -8.55 -12.23
CA LYS A 44 -10.88 -9.49 -12.50
C LYS A 44 -10.41 -10.16 -11.21
N PRO A 45 -10.49 -11.49 -11.08
CA PRO A 45 -10.07 -12.16 -9.85
C PRO A 45 -8.59 -11.98 -9.56
N THR A 46 -8.27 -11.54 -8.34
CA THR A 46 -6.93 -11.50 -7.78
C THR A 46 -6.95 -12.17 -6.42
N ILE A 47 -5.97 -13.01 -6.14
CA ILE A 47 -5.90 -13.79 -4.91
C ILE A 47 -4.54 -13.55 -4.26
N PHE A 48 -4.54 -13.16 -2.99
CA PHE A 48 -3.33 -13.04 -2.19
C PHE A 48 -3.16 -14.24 -1.27
N GLN A 49 -1.92 -14.70 -1.16
CA GLN A 49 -1.51 -15.64 -0.13
C GLN A 49 -1.54 -14.95 1.24
N SER A 50 -2.01 -15.66 2.29
CA SER A 50 -1.84 -15.17 3.65
C SER A 50 -0.36 -15.01 4.00
N ILE A 51 -0.01 -13.94 4.70
CA ILE A 51 1.35 -13.69 5.19
C ILE A 51 1.86 -14.76 6.17
N THR A 52 0.99 -15.61 6.69
CA THR A 52 1.32 -16.74 7.57
C THR A 52 1.66 -18.01 6.81
N ASP A 53 1.39 -18.07 5.52
CA ASP A 53 1.40 -19.30 4.71
C ASP A 53 2.54 -19.30 3.68
N ASN A 54 3.78 -19.12 4.16
CA ASN A 54 4.96 -19.10 3.31
C ASN A 54 4.96 -20.25 2.27
N GLU A 55 5.24 -19.91 1.01
CA GLU A 55 5.39 -20.85 -0.11
C GLU A 55 4.13 -21.69 -0.45
N TYR A 56 2.96 -21.37 0.10
CA TYR A 56 1.75 -22.16 -0.18
C TYR A 56 1.35 -22.08 -1.66
N PHE A 57 1.37 -20.87 -2.25
CA PHE A 57 1.01 -20.73 -3.67
C PHE A 57 2.03 -21.39 -4.59
N GLU A 58 3.32 -21.36 -4.26
CA GLU A 58 4.34 -22.10 -5.00
C GLU A 58 4.03 -23.60 -5.00
N SER A 59 3.68 -24.18 -3.83
CA SER A 59 3.31 -25.59 -3.73
C SER A 59 2.07 -25.99 -4.54
N CYS A 60 1.22 -25.03 -4.91
CA CYS A 60 -0.02 -25.22 -5.66
C CYS A 60 0.02 -24.58 -7.06
N LYS A 61 1.16 -24.11 -7.55
CA LYS A 61 1.30 -23.31 -8.78
C LYS A 61 0.68 -23.95 -10.01
N GLU A 62 0.85 -25.27 -10.17
CA GLU A 62 0.24 -26.03 -11.29
C GLU A 62 -1.29 -26.02 -11.20
N ILE A 63 -1.85 -26.07 -9.99
CA ILE A 63 -3.31 -26.02 -9.80
C ILE A 63 -3.82 -24.63 -10.16
N PHE A 64 -3.14 -23.58 -9.75
CA PHE A 64 -3.47 -22.21 -10.12
C PHE A 64 -3.45 -22.03 -11.65
N ALA A 65 -2.41 -22.51 -12.31
CA ALA A 65 -2.27 -22.42 -13.76
C ALA A 65 -3.40 -23.17 -14.49
N ALA A 66 -3.77 -24.38 -14.04
CA ALA A 66 -4.88 -25.15 -14.59
C ALA A 66 -6.23 -24.42 -14.48
N HIS A 67 -6.40 -23.54 -13.47
CA HIS A 67 -7.59 -22.71 -13.27
C HIS A 67 -7.49 -21.31 -13.91
N GLY A 68 -6.44 -21.05 -14.70
CA GLY A 68 -6.27 -19.82 -15.47
C GLY A 68 -5.67 -18.66 -14.67
N TYR A 69 -4.94 -18.95 -13.60
CA TYR A 69 -4.20 -17.97 -12.82
C TYR A 69 -2.69 -18.07 -13.09
N ASP A 70 -2.03 -16.92 -13.08
CA ASP A 70 -0.58 -16.82 -12.99
C ASP A 70 -0.18 -16.40 -11.57
N VAL A 71 0.83 -17.06 -11.02
CA VAL A 71 1.30 -16.84 -9.64
C VAL A 71 2.60 -16.01 -9.69
N PHE A 72 2.54 -14.83 -9.09
CA PHE A 72 3.67 -13.93 -8.90
C PHE A 72 4.15 -14.01 -7.45
N GLU A 73 5.43 -14.31 -7.29
CA GLU A 73 6.08 -14.35 -5.98
C GLU A 73 6.77 -13.02 -5.72
N GLU A 74 6.68 -12.55 -4.49
CA GLU A 74 7.21 -11.28 -4.02
C GLU A 74 7.85 -11.47 -2.64
N GLU A 75 8.76 -10.59 -2.26
CA GLU A 75 9.28 -10.51 -0.90
C GLU A 75 8.74 -9.24 -0.25
N ASN A 76 7.97 -9.41 0.82
CA ASN A 76 7.59 -8.31 1.69
C ASN A 76 8.69 -8.07 2.72
N ARG A 77 9.35 -6.93 2.60
CA ARG A 77 10.43 -6.49 3.48
C ARG A 77 9.86 -5.55 4.53
N TYR A 78 9.55 -6.08 5.72
CA TYR A 78 8.93 -5.29 6.79
C TYR A 78 9.95 -4.40 7.47
N MET A 79 9.70 -3.10 7.46
CA MET A 79 10.50 -2.08 8.14
C MET A 79 9.68 -1.41 9.24
N VAL A 80 10.29 -1.21 10.40
CA VAL A 80 9.68 -0.56 11.58
C VAL A 80 10.44 0.71 11.90
N LEU A 81 9.74 1.76 12.28
CA LEU A 81 10.33 3.02 12.75
C LEU A 81 10.94 2.81 14.14
N LEU A 82 12.26 2.77 14.21
CA LEU A 82 13.01 2.47 15.44
C LEU A 82 14.05 3.53 15.81
N ASP A 83 14.50 4.32 14.83
CA ASP A 83 15.60 5.27 15.00
C ASP A 83 15.17 6.69 14.63
N ASP A 84 16.00 7.66 15.02
CA ASP A 84 15.85 9.05 14.61
C ASP A 84 15.98 9.22 13.09
N CYS A 85 15.18 10.11 12.56
CA CYS A 85 15.23 10.46 11.14
C CYS A 85 16.50 11.26 10.81
N ARG A 86 17.25 10.80 9.79
CA ARG A 86 18.49 11.43 9.30
C ARG A 86 18.29 12.27 8.03
N ILE A 87 17.06 12.32 7.51
CA ILE A 87 16.75 13.10 6.30
C ILE A 87 16.93 14.59 6.57
N VAL A 88 17.70 15.26 5.72
CA VAL A 88 17.69 16.71 5.59
C VAL A 88 16.65 17.07 4.53
N PRO A 89 15.52 17.70 4.90
CA PRO A 89 14.46 17.99 3.96
C PRO A 89 14.84 19.06 2.95
N ASN A 90 14.25 19.01 1.76
CA ASN A 90 14.34 20.13 0.83
C ASN A 90 13.53 21.32 1.38
N PRO A 91 14.13 22.49 1.62
CA PRO A 91 13.45 23.64 2.21
C PRO A 91 12.33 24.23 1.31
N LEU A 92 12.29 23.86 0.04
CA LEU A 92 11.24 24.29 -0.90
C LEU A 92 9.97 23.43 -0.75
N VAL A 93 10.01 22.34 0.01
CA VAL A 93 8.87 21.46 0.22
C VAL A 93 8.28 21.74 1.60
N GLU A 94 7.11 22.31 1.63
CA GLU A 94 6.31 22.44 2.85
C GLU A 94 5.45 21.17 3.00
N VAL A 95 5.43 20.56 4.19
CA VAL A 95 4.61 19.39 4.47
C VAL A 95 3.58 19.73 5.55
N ARG A 96 2.32 19.40 5.29
CA ARG A 96 1.19 19.64 6.20
C ARG A 96 0.42 18.35 6.43
N LYS A 97 -0.07 18.16 7.65
CA LYS A 97 -1.10 17.15 7.94
C LYS A 97 -2.43 17.64 7.38
N ALA A 98 -3.06 16.84 6.54
CA ALA A 98 -4.37 17.14 5.98
C ALA A 98 -5.46 16.53 6.88
N GLU A 99 -6.50 17.33 7.17
CA GLU A 99 -7.68 16.92 7.93
C GLU A 99 -8.93 16.83 7.06
N ARG A 100 -8.83 17.29 5.82
CA ARG A 100 -9.91 17.28 4.84
C ARG A 100 -9.37 17.12 3.43
N TRP A 101 -10.21 16.57 2.56
CA TRP A 101 -9.88 16.44 1.14
C TRP A 101 -9.93 17.80 0.44
N GLU A 102 -8.97 18.03 -0.45
CA GLU A 102 -8.95 19.16 -1.39
C GLU A 102 -9.01 18.60 -2.82
N ASP A 103 -9.84 19.18 -3.69
CA ASP A 103 -10.05 18.67 -5.06
C ASP A 103 -8.76 18.67 -5.90
N THR A 104 -7.83 19.58 -5.58
CA THR A 104 -6.49 19.65 -6.19
C THR A 104 -5.64 18.41 -5.93
N PHE A 105 -5.92 17.63 -4.88
CA PHE A 105 -5.17 16.39 -4.62
C PHE A 105 -5.37 15.39 -5.76
N ARG A 106 -6.60 15.27 -6.29
CA ARG A 106 -6.89 14.41 -7.43
C ARG A 106 -5.99 14.73 -8.63
N THR A 107 -6.00 15.97 -9.08
CA THR A 107 -5.32 16.40 -10.32
C THR A 107 -3.81 16.52 -10.14
N ASP A 108 -3.38 17.16 -9.05
CA ASP A 108 -1.99 17.58 -8.86
C ASP A 108 -1.12 16.49 -8.21
N ILE A 109 -1.73 15.46 -7.60
CA ILE A 109 -1.00 14.32 -7.04
C ILE A 109 -1.30 13.04 -7.82
N PHE A 110 -2.55 12.54 -7.78
CA PHE A 110 -2.89 11.21 -8.27
C PHE A 110 -2.84 11.09 -9.80
N GLU A 111 -3.53 11.98 -10.52
CA GLU A 111 -3.49 12.01 -11.98
C GLU A 111 -2.09 12.37 -12.49
N ALA A 112 -1.42 13.35 -11.86
CA ALA A 112 -0.04 13.74 -12.19
C ALA A 112 1.01 12.65 -11.87
N ALA A 113 0.70 11.71 -10.98
CA ALA A 113 1.53 10.54 -10.71
C ALA A 113 1.24 9.36 -11.66
N GLY A 114 0.13 9.40 -12.40
CA GLY A 114 -0.35 8.31 -13.24
C GLY A 114 -1.16 7.26 -12.50
N GLU A 115 -1.69 7.58 -11.31
CA GLU A 115 -2.40 6.67 -10.43
C GLU A 115 -3.81 7.16 -10.04
N PRO A 116 -4.66 7.52 -11.02
CA PRO A 116 -5.97 8.12 -10.73
C PRO A 116 -6.93 7.19 -9.96
N TRP A 117 -6.73 5.88 -10.06
CA TRP A 117 -7.57 4.88 -9.36
C TRP A 117 -7.40 4.91 -7.83
N GLU A 118 -6.25 5.40 -7.33
CA GLU A 118 -6.00 5.53 -5.89
C GLU A 118 -6.73 6.72 -5.25
N THR A 119 -7.23 7.65 -6.05
CA THR A 119 -7.89 8.87 -5.56
C THR A 119 -9.02 8.58 -4.58
N GLU A 120 -9.94 7.68 -4.94
CA GLU A 120 -11.11 7.36 -4.10
C GLU A 120 -10.72 6.57 -2.86
N VAL A 121 -9.67 5.74 -2.95
CA VAL A 121 -9.12 4.99 -1.81
C VAL A 121 -8.51 5.97 -0.79
N ALA A 122 -7.66 6.87 -1.24
CA ALA A 122 -7.01 7.87 -0.39
C ALA A 122 -8.02 8.86 0.22
N LYS A 123 -9.03 9.28 -0.56
CA LYS A 123 -10.12 10.13 -0.07
C LYS A 123 -10.90 9.43 1.04
N ALA A 124 -11.32 8.19 0.81
CA ALA A 124 -12.03 7.39 1.81
C ALA A 124 -11.15 7.07 3.04
N ALA A 125 -9.84 6.97 2.87
CA ALA A 125 -8.90 6.82 3.98
C ALA A 125 -8.86 8.08 4.85
N LEU A 126 -8.76 9.26 4.23
CA LEU A 126 -8.70 10.55 4.94
C LEU A 126 -9.98 10.83 5.79
N GLU A 127 -11.13 10.31 5.36
CA GLU A 127 -12.40 10.46 6.08
C GLU A 127 -12.50 9.60 7.36
N LYS A 128 -11.48 8.75 7.64
CA LYS A 128 -11.49 7.88 8.82
C LYS A 128 -10.68 8.50 9.97
N ASP A 129 -11.24 8.51 11.17
CA ASP A 129 -10.62 9.10 12.38
C ASP A 129 -9.24 8.53 12.72
N HIS A 130 -8.93 7.34 12.24
CA HIS A 130 -7.67 6.64 12.53
C HIS A 130 -6.65 6.72 11.37
N THR A 131 -6.79 7.69 10.49
CA THR A 131 -5.84 7.93 9.39
C THR A 131 -4.98 9.15 9.66
N LEU A 132 -3.68 8.99 9.47
CA LEU A 132 -2.71 10.07 9.41
C LEU A 132 -2.44 10.37 7.94
N PHE A 133 -2.71 11.59 7.49
CA PHE A 133 -2.56 11.98 6.09
C PHE A 133 -1.67 13.22 6.00
N PHE A 134 -0.57 13.15 5.25
CA PHE A 134 0.37 14.25 5.07
C PHE A 134 0.52 14.58 3.58
N VAL A 135 0.53 15.87 3.26
CA VAL A 135 0.66 16.38 1.90
C VAL A 135 1.87 17.31 1.81
N GLY A 136 2.69 17.09 0.80
CA GLY A 136 3.82 17.94 0.45
C GLY A 136 3.42 18.97 -0.60
N TYR A 137 3.82 20.22 -0.38
CA TYR A 137 3.53 21.36 -1.25
C TYR A 137 4.81 22.01 -1.74
N ILE A 138 4.82 22.46 -2.99
CA ILE A 138 5.80 23.36 -3.57
C ILE A 138 5.05 24.59 -4.09
N GLU A 139 5.45 25.80 -3.67
CA GLU A 139 4.79 27.05 -4.05
C GLU A 139 3.26 27.03 -3.83
N GLY A 140 2.82 26.36 -2.76
CA GLY A 140 1.41 26.23 -2.40
C GLY A 140 0.61 25.20 -3.19
N ARG A 141 1.22 24.49 -4.16
CA ARG A 141 0.57 23.40 -4.90
C ARG A 141 0.89 22.04 -4.26
N PRO A 142 -0.08 21.15 -4.10
CA PRO A 142 0.18 19.81 -3.62
C PRO A 142 0.93 19.01 -4.69
N VAL A 143 2.00 18.32 -4.30
CA VAL A 143 2.90 17.60 -5.23
C VAL A 143 3.20 16.17 -4.80
N GLY A 144 2.69 15.75 -3.66
CA GLY A 144 2.83 14.38 -3.16
C GLY A 144 2.15 14.23 -1.81
N MET A 145 1.95 12.99 -1.39
CA MET A 145 1.30 12.68 -0.13
C MET A 145 1.78 11.35 0.45
N THR A 146 1.51 11.14 1.73
CA THR A 146 1.54 9.82 2.39
C THR A 146 0.35 9.70 3.31
N TYR A 147 -0.15 8.47 3.48
CA TYR A 147 -1.08 8.19 4.55
C TYR A 147 -0.74 6.89 5.28
N ALA A 148 -1.18 6.83 6.52
CA ALA A 148 -1.02 5.69 7.39
C ALA A 148 -2.30 5.44 8.19
N HIS A 149 -2.57 4.16 8.48
CA HIS A 149 -3.69 3.76 9.32
C HIS A 149 -3.19 3.38 10.71
N THR A 150 -3.85 3.93 11.75
CA THR A 150 -3.58 3.58 13.14
C THR A 150 -4.72 2.73 13.68
N LYS A 151 -4.40 1.61 14.30
CA LYS A 151 -5.39 0.73 14.94
C LYS A 151 -4.72 -0.15 15.99
N ASP A 152 -5.33 -0.22 17.18
CA ASP A 152 -4.93 -1.15 18.26
C ASP A 152 -3.42 -1.04 18.61
N GLY A 153 -2.87 0.18 18.66
CA GLY A 153 -1.45 0.43 18.98
C GLY A 153 -0.48 0.15 17.83
N VAL A 154 -0.98 -0.03 16.62
CA VAL A 154 -0.16 -0.26 15.40
C VAL A 154 -0.41 0.86 14.41
N CYS A 155 0.64 1.34 13.75
CA CYS A 155 0.58 2.33 12.66
C CYS A 155 1.17 1.72 11.39
N ARG A 156 0.37 1.57 10.35
CA ARG A 156 0.84 1.08 9.04
C ARG A 156 0.87 2.23 8.04
N VAL A 157 2.05 2.56 7.51
CA VAL A 157 2.17 3.43 6.35
C VAL A 157 1.71 2.64 5.13
N ASP A 158 0.68 3.13 4.46
CA ASP A 158 0.03 2.41 3.37
C ASP A 158 0.50 2.91 2.00
N TYR A 159 0.71 4.21 1.88
CA TYR A 159 1.04 4.80 0.59
C TYR A 159 1.97 6.02 0.71
N LEU A 160 2.93 6.15 -0.19
CA LEU A 160 3.73 7.36 -0.42
C LEU A 160 3.78 7.63 -1.91
N LEU A 161 3.14 8.71 -2.35
CA LEU A 161 3.03 9.07 -3.75
C LEU A 161 3.58 10.47 -4.02
N VAL A 162 4.29 10.62 -5.14
CA VAL A 162 4.80 11.91 -5.60
C VAL A 162 4.46 12.06 -7.09
N ALA A 163 3.89 13.21 -7.46
CA ALA A 163 3.61 13.60 -8.83
C ALA A 163 4.87 13.45 -9.70
N THR A 164 4.73 12.88 -10.89
CA THR A 164 5.85 12.43 -11.73
C THR A 164 6.89 13.51 -11.98
N GLU A 165 6.45 14.74 -12.29
CA GLU A 165 7.34 15.87 -12.55
C GLU A 165 8.08 16.38 -11.30
N HIS A 166 7.63 16.01 -10.10
CA HIS A 166 8.23 16.38 -8.81
C HIS A 166 9.05 15.27 -8.17
N ARG A 167 9.18 14.11 -8.83
CA ARG A 167 10.06 13.01 -8.39
C ARG A 167 11.52 13.45 -8.43
N LYS A 168 12.36 12.83 -7.60
CA LYS A 168 13.80 13.12 -7.44
C LYS A 168 14.14 14.56 -7.00
N LYS A 169 13.14 15.35 -6.59
CA LYS A 169 13.31 16.70 -6.02
C LYS A 169 13.22 16.73 -4.49
N GLY A 170 13.29 15.58 -3.82
CA GLY A 170 13.26 15.47 -2.36
C GLY A 170 11.87 15.54 -1.73
N VAL A 171 10.78 15.56 -2.52
CA VAL A 171 9.40 15.63 -2.02
C VAL A 171 9.06 14.44 -1.11
N GLY A 172 9.24 13.21 -1.58
CA GLY A 172 8.96 12.01 -0.79
C GLY A 172 9.78 11.96 0.51
N ARG A 173 11.06 12.42 0.46
CA ARG A 173 11.91 12.53 1.65
C ARG A 173 11.37 13.52 2.68
N ALA A 174 10.91 14.70 2.24
CA ALA A 174 10.34 15.71 3.13
C ALA A 174 9.03 15.21 3.77
N ILE A 175 8.17 14.54 2.99
CA ILE A 175 6.92 13.99 3.47
C ILE A 175 7.16 12.91 4.54
N ILE A 176 8.00 11.92 4.25
CA ILE A 176 8.23 10.81 5.19
C ILE A 176 9.02 11.26 6.42
N GLN A 177 9.91 12.25 6.30
CA GLN A 177 10.58 12.86 7.43
C GLN A 177 9.59 13.52 8.40
N THR A 178 8.65 14.32 7.87
CA THR A 178 7.63 14.99 8.68
C THR A 178 6.72 13.96 9.34
N PHE A 179 6.32 12.92 8.61
CA PHE A 179 5.54 11.81 9.13
C PHE A 179 6.26 11.07 10.27
N ALA A 180 7.53 10.68 10.06
CA ALA A 180 8.31 9.96 11.06
C ALA A 180 8.49 10.79 12.34
N LYS A 181 8.82 12.08 12.21
CA LYS A 181 8.88 13.00 13.35
C LYS A 181 7.55 13.10 14.09
N TYR A 182 6.44 13.24 13.35
CA TYR A 182 5.12 13.26 13.95
C TYR A 182 4.83 11.99 14.76
N CYS A 183 5.19 10.81 14.23
CA CYS A 183 5.01 9.55 14.95
C CYS A 183 5.82 9.54 16.26
N MET A 184 7.07 9.98 16.23
CA MET A 184 7.93 10.01 17.42
C MET A 184 7.45 11.04 18.47
N GLU A 185 7.08 12.26 18.02
CA GLU A 185 6.58 13.33 18.91
C GLU A 185 5.24 13.00 19.55
N ASN A 186 4.43 12.15 18.91
CA ASN A 186 3.11 11.73 19.43
C ASN A 186 3.14 10.31 20.01
N GLU A 187 4.32 9.74 20.25
CA GLU A 187 4.52 8.42 20.87
C GLU A 187 3.73 7.30 20.14
N ILE A 188 3.64 7.40 18.80
CA ILE A 188 2.99 6.38 17.98
C ILE A 188 3.94 5.20 17.84
N GLU A 189 3.67 4.16 18.61
CA GLU A 189 4.44 2.92 18.61
C GLU A 189 4.11 2.03 17.39
N ASN A 190 4.97 1.03 17.15
CA ASN A 190 4.75 0.00 16.14
C ASN A 190 4.41 0.55 14.74
N CYS A 191 5.06 1.67 14.36
CA CYS A 191 4.91 2.24 13.03
C CYS A 191 5.73 1.40 12.04
N PHE A 192 5.07 0.79 11.05
CA PHE A 192 5.72 -0.09 10.09
C PHE A 192 5.23 0.15 8.66
N LEU A 193 6.01 -0.37 7.72
CA LEU A 193 5.72 -0.40 6.30
C LEU A 193 6.46 -1.57 5.62
N TRP A 194 6.16 -1.77 4.34
CA TRP A 194 7.03 -2.49 3.41
C TRP A 194 7.26 -1.63 2.17
N PRO A 195 8.53 -1.42 1.78
CA PRO A 195 8.88 -0.57 0.64
C PRO A 195 8.57 -1.25 -0.69
N ASP A 196 8.22 -0.45 -1.68
CA ASP A 196 8.18 -0.89 -3.07
C ASP A 196 9.56 -0.64 -3.71
N GLY A 197 10.43 -1.63 -3.59
CA GLY A 197 11.76 -1.65 -4.18
C GLY A 197 12.84 -0.88 -3.40
N GLU A 198 14.10 -1.06 -3.83
CA GLU A 198 15.30 -0.55 -3.17
C GLU A 198 15.35 0.98 -3.02
N SER A 199 14.77 1.70 -3.98
CA SER A 199 14.78 3.17 -3.95
C SER A 199 13.91 3.72 -2.82
N ALA A 200 12.75 3.10 -2.58
CA ALA A 200 11.87 3.41 -1.48
C ALA A 200 12.48 2.98 -0.13
N GLU A 201 13.07 1.78 -0.08
CA GLU A 201 13.74 1.25 1.11
C GLU A 201 14.83 2.21 1.64
N ARG A 202 15.65 2.80 0.75
CA ARG A 202 16.65 3.80 1.14
C ARG A 202 16.04 5.03 1.79
N ILE A 203 14.93 5.52 1.25
CA ILE A 203 14.24 6.69 1.81
C ILE A 203 13.72 6.38 3.21
N TYR A 204 13.14 5.21 3.39
CA TYR A 204 12.64 4.77 4.69
C TYR A 204 13.75 4.49 5.69
N ASP A 205 14.89 3.89 5.26
CA ASP A 205 16.06 3.71 6.12
C ASP A 205 16.60 5.07 6.63
N GLU A 206 16.70 6.07 5.76
CA GLU A 206 17.10 7.41 6.16
C GLU A 206 16.06 8.10 7.07
N ALA A 207 14.78 7.75 6.94
CA ALA A 207 13.69 8.25 7.79
C ALA A 207 13.66 7.60 9.19
N GLY A 208 14.49 6.59 9.44
CA GLY A 208 14.57 5.90 10.74
C GLY A 208 13.92 4.53 10.79
N PHE A 209 13.33 4.06 9.66
CA PHE A 209 12.81 2.71 9.58
C PHE A 209 13.94 1.69 9.43
N ARG A 210 13.80 0.54 10.09
CA ARG A 210 14.77 -0.56 10.03
C ARG A 210 14.11 -1.85 9.58
N LEU A 211 14.78 -2.57 8.69
CA LEU A 211 14.35 -3.89 8.26
C LEU A 211 14.36 -4.85 9.46
N VAL A 212 13.20 -5.42 9.76
CA VAL A 212 13.03 -6.36 10.89
C VAL A 212 12.69 -7.75 10.43
N GLU A 213 12.02 -7.90 9.28
CA GLU A 213 11.61 -9.20 8.78
C GLU A 213 11.48 -9.17 7.25
N VAL A 214 11.74 -10.31 6.62
CA VAL A 214 11.46 -10.57 5.20
C VAL A 214 10.55 -11.79 5.12
N LYS A 215 9.38 -11.64 4.51
CA LYS A 215 8.42 -12.73 4.28
C LYS A 215 8.18 -12.93 2.79
N LYS A 216 8.08 -14.18 2.39
CA LYS A 216 7.60 -14.52 1.05
C LYS A 216 6.11 -14.25 0.97
N ALA A 217 5.72 -13.51 -0.03
CA ALA A 217 4.35 -13.23 -0.40
C ALA A 217 4.08 -13.79 -1.79
N ALA A 218 2.83 -14.05 -2.11
CA ALA A 218 2.44 -14.43 -3.45
C ALA A 218 1.07 -13.87 -3.80
N ARG A 219 0.93 -13.52 -5.07
CA ARG A 219 -0.32 -13.06 -5.67
C ARG A 219 -0.63 -13.89 -6.90
N ALA A 220 -1.86 -14.38 -7.00
CA ALA A 220 -2.35 -15.07 -8.19
C ALA A 220 -3.33 -14.16 -8.94
N CYS A 221 -3.03 -13.89 -10.22
CA CYS A 221 -3.85 -13.05 -11.09
C CYS A 221 -4.52 -13.88 -12.18
N TYR A 222 -5.83 -13.70 -12.37
CA TYR A 222 -6.56 -14.39 -13.43
C TYR A 222 -6.19 -13.84 -14.80
N LEU A 223 -5.88 -14.72 -15.75
CA LEU A 223 -5.36 -14.34 -17.08
C LEU A 223 -6.44 -14.14 -18.15
N LYS A 224 -7.68 -14.56 -17.89
CA LYS A 224 -8.76 -14.57 -18.90
C LYS A 224 -9.76 -13.45 -18.70
#